data_4ec9701cf64f848461996defef46bbb0
#
_entry.id   4ec9701cf64f848461996defef46bbb0
#
_cell.length_a   1.000
_cell.length_b   1.000
_cell.length_c   1.000
_cell.angle_alpha   90.00
_cell.angle_beta   90.00
_cell.angle_gamma   90.00
#
_symmetry.space_group_name_H-M   'P 1'
#
loop_
_entity.id
_entity.type
_entity.pdbx_description
1 polymer ?
#
loop_
_entity_poly.entity_id
_entity_poly.type
_entity_poly.pdbx_seq_one_letter_code
_entity_poly.pdbx_strand_id
1 'polypeptide(L)'
;MESRCGILCSKCDWQKTEKCKGCSNIDNPFWGACPVKSCCEEKKLEHCGECADFPCAQLNEFAYDEKEGDCGVRLDQCKIWSALIQMRYSWIDDFLMKKNGVTKLPPQWNWIRYAVGGKMFAAVCLGEGNRPYYITLKLEPSEGSFLREQYEDIIPGYYMNKQYWNSINPNGEVEDDLLKDLLDKSYHLVLGGFSKKKQKEILESGDAKNGI
;
A
#
# COMPACT_ATOMS: atom_id res chain seq x y z
N MET A 1 -8.32 -5.41 6.66
CA MET A 1 -7.31 -5.00 7.69
C MET A 1 -6.99 -6.16 8.59
N GLU A 2 -5.74 -6.31 8.98
CA GLU A 2 -5.28 -7.53 9.65
C GLU A 2 -5.04 -7.33 11.15
N SER A 3 -4.68 -6.11 11.60
CA SER A 3 -4.45 -5.81 13.02
C SER A 3 -4.83 -4.37 13.38
N ARG A 4 -4.93 -4.08 14.67
CA ARG A 4 -5.20 -2.73 15.18
C ARG A 4 -3.96 -1.81 15.12
N CYS A 5 -2.77 -2.37 15.23
CA CYS A 5 -1.50 -1.63 15.39
C CYS A 5 -0.66 -1.51 14.11
N GLY A 6 -1.10 -2.05 12.98
CA GLY A 6 -0.36 -2.01 11.72
C GLY A 6 0.50 -3.24 11.41
N ILE A 7 0.56 -4.23 12.29
CA ILE A 7 1.22 -5.51 11.96
C ILE A 7 0.41 -6.24 10.90
N LEU A 8 1.09 -6.71 9.85
CA LEU A 8 0.48 -7.61 8.87
C LEU A 8 0.46 -9.03 9.46
N CYS A 9 -0.71 -9.45 9.96
CA CYS A 9 -0.89 -10.76 10.57
C CYS A 9 -0.52 -11.89 9.60
N SER A 10 -0.80 -11.76 8.32
CA SER A 10 -0.39 -12.69 7.26
C SER A 10 1.13 -12.91 7.16
N LYS A 11 1.93 -11.97 7.67
CA LYS A 11 3.41 -12.07 7.73
C LYS A 11 3.94 -12.36 9.13
N CYS A 12 3.06 -12.45 10.11
CA CYS A 12 3.43 -12.66 11.50
C CYS A 12 3.67 -14.15 11.79
N ASP A 13 4.81 -14.49 12.41
CA ASP A 13 5.14 -15.89 12.71
C ASP A 13 4.20 -16.52 13.75
N TRP A 14 3.64 -15.72 14.66
CA TRP A 14 2.62 -16.20 15.60
C TRP A 14 1.32 -16.63 14.92
N GLN A 15 0.94 -15.95 13.86
CA GLN A 15 -0.25 -16.30 13.09
C GLN A 15 0.02 -17.56 12.24
N LYS A 16 1.20 -17.65 11.60
CA LYS A 16 1.61 -18.82 10.81
C LYS A 16 1.70 -20.11 11.65
N THR A 17 2.07 -20.00 12.91
CA THR A 17 2.15 -21.15 13.84
C THR A 17 0.83 -21.43 14.57
N GLU A 18 -0.27 -20.85 14.12
CA GLU A 18 -1.62 -20.97 14.71
C GLU A 18 -1.73 -20.57 16.20
N LYS A 19 -0.72 -19.88 16.72
CA LYS A 19 -0.71 -19.38 18.10
C LYS A 19 -1.53 -18.11 18.29
N CYS A 20 -1.83 -17.38 17.19
CA CYS A 20 -2.62 -16.18 17.21
C CYS A 20 -3.57 -16.15 16.01
N LYS A 21 -4.86 -15.86 16.25
CA LYS A 21 -5.88 -15.72 15.19
C LYS A 21 -5.98 -14.30 14.62
N GLY A 22 -5.12 -13.38 15.05
CA GLY A 22 -5.14 -11.96 14.71
C GLY A 22 -6.04 -11.13 15.64
N CYS A 23 -5.68 -9.87 15.87
CA CYS A 23 -6.34 -8.98 16.85
C CYS A 23 -7.85 -8.84 16.66
N SER A 24 -8.32 -8.89 15.42
CA SER A 24 -9.74 -8.72 15.10
C SER A 24 -10.59 -9.97 15.41
N ASN A 25 -9.95 -11.11 15.70
CA ASN A 25 -10.62 -12.41 15.85
C ASN A 25 -10.46 -13.01 17.27
N ILE A 26 -9.86 -12.26 18.19
CA ILE A 26 -9.61 -12.73 19.57
C ILE A 26 -9.90 -11.61 20.57
N ASP A 27 -10.40 -11.97 21.74
CA ASP A 27 -10.59 -11.01 22.82
C ASP A 27 -9.25 -10.52 23.36
N ASN A 28 -8.35 -11.44 23.67
CA ASN A 28 -6.99 -11.11 24.09
C ASN A 28 -5.96 -12.00 23.37
N PRO A 29 -4.79 -11.45 22.97
CA PRO A 29 -3.65 -12.25 22.53
C PRO A 29 -3.21 -13.24 23.62
N PHE A 30 -2.54 -14.32 23.22
CA PHE A 30 -2.09 -15.35 24.18
C PHE A 30 -1.07 -14.85 25.22
N TRP A 31 -0.43 -13.70 24.97
CA TRP A 31 0.50 -13.05 25.90
C TRP A 31 -0.21 -12.09 26.89
N GLY A 32 -1.54 -11.94 26.82
CA GLY A 32 -2.34 -11.09 27.69
C GLY A 32 -2.99 -9.91 26.98
N ALA A 33 -3.50 -8.96 27.76
CA ALA A 33 -4.16 -7.78 27.21
C ALA A 33 -3.17 -6.91 26.40
N CYS A 34 -3.56 -6.56 25.18
CA CYS A 34 -2.79 -5.66 24.33
C CYS A 34 -3.32 -4.23 24.48
N PRO A 35 -2.54 -3.28 25.04
CA PRO A 35 -3.01 -1.93 25.29
C PRO A 35 -3.38 -1.16 24.01
N VAL A 36 -2.68 -1.45 22.89
CA VAL A 36 -3.00 -0.84 21.58
C VAL A 36 -4.35 -1.35 21.06
N LYS A 37 -4.63 -2.66 21.18
CA LYS A 37 -5.91 -3.24 20.81
C LYS A 37 -7.03 -2.65 21.63
N SER A 38 -6.89 -2.63 22.96
CA SER A 38 -7.90 -2.07 23.89
C SER A 38 -8.19 -0.61 23.58
N CYS A 39 -7.17 0.21 23.34
CA CYS A 39 -7.34 1.62 22.98
C CYS A 39 -8.14 1.80 21.68
N CYS A 40 -7.87 1.01 20.65
CA CYS A 40 -8.63 1.07 19.39
C CYS A 40 -10.09 0.67 19.61
N GLU A 41 -10.35 -0.38 20.39
CA GLU A 41 -11.71 -0.88 20.67
C GLU A 41 -12.53 0.10 21.49
N GLU A 42 -11.93 0.71 22.52
CA GLU A 42 -12.56 1.78 23.33
C GLU A 42 -12.93 2.99 22.46
N LYS A 43 -12.05 3.37 21.53
CA LYS A 43 -12.28 4.47 20.59
C LYS A 43 -13.15 4.09 19.40
N LYS A 44 -13.55 2.82 19.26
CA LYS A 44 -14.31 2.25 18.12
C LYS A 44 -13.62 2.45 16.77
N LEU A 45 -12.30 2.32 16.74
CA LEU A 45 -11.47 2.44 15.54
C LEU A 45 -11.12 1.04 15.01
N GLU A 46 -11.05 0.92 13.69
CA GLU A 46 -10.59 -0.31 13.03
C GLU A 46 -9.07 -0.50 13.23
N HIS A 47 -8.30 0.60 13.18
CA HIS A 47 -6.87 0.59 13.43
C HIS A 47 -6.34 1.96 13.89
N CYS A 48 -5.13 1.98 14.47
CA CYS A 48 -4.52 3.20 15.01
C CYS A 48 -4.39 4.36 14.00
N GLY A 49 -4.27 4.08 12.71
CA GLY A 49 -4.17 5.11 11.68
C GLY A 49 -5.41 5.99 11.52
N GLU A 50 -6.56 5.58 12.07
CA GLU A 50 -7.80 6.38 12.10
C GLU A 50 -7.85 7.33 13.29
N CYS A 51 -6.95 7.16 14.26
CA CYS A 51 -6.95 7.96 15.48
C CYS A 51 -6.48 9.39 15.19
N ALA A 52 -7.18 10.37 15.75
CA ALA A 52 -6.79 11.78 15.65
C ALA A 52 -5.39 12.05 16.27
N ASP A 53 -4.99 11.25 17.26
CA ASP A 53 -3.70 11.36 17.94
C ASP A 53 -2.59 10.55 17.25
N PHE A 54 -2.84 9.99 16.07
CA PHE A 54 -1.87 9.15 15.38
C PHE A 54 -0.70 9.94 14.77
N PRO A 55 0.58 9.48 14.94
CA PRO A 55 1.03 8.39 15.81
C PRO A 55 1.15 8.83 17.27
N CYS A 56 0.41 8.18 18.17
CA CYS A 56 0.45 8.48 19.60
C CYS A 56 1.69 7.87 20.28
N ALA A 57 2.01 8.35 21.51
CA ALA A 57 3.16 7.88 22.29
C ALA A 57 3.13 6.35 22.49
N GLN A 58 1.97 5.80 22.88
CA GLN A 58 1.81 4.36 23.12
C GLN A 58 2.14 3.50 21.89
N LEU A 59 1.68 3.92 20.71
CA LEU A 59 1.98 3.18 19.48
C LEU A 59 3.45 3.36 19.06
N ASN A 60 4.04 4.53 19.27
CA ASN A 60 5.45 4.77 19.01
C ASN A 60 6.34 3.91 19.92
N GLU A 61 6.09 3.88 21.24
CA GLU A 61 6.82 3.02 22.17
C GLU A 61 6.75 1.56 21.70
N PHE A 62 5.58 1.07 21.32
CA PHE A 62 5.42 -0.29 20.82
C PHE A 62 6.11 -0.54 19.47
N ALA A 63 6.14 0.43 18.57
CA ALA A 63 6.79 0.30 17.27
C ALA A 63 8.31 0.27 17.35
N TYR A 64 8.88 0.96 18.35
CA TYR A 64 10.33 1.08 18.56
C TYR A 64 10.84 0.35 19.80
N ASP A 65 10.03 -0.56 20.38
CA ASP A 65 10.48 -1.43 21.46
C ASP A 65 11.71 -2.25 21.04
N GLU A 66 12.68 -2.41 21.93
CA GLU A 66 13.96 -3.08 21.64
C GLU A 66 13.78 -4.57 21.28
N LYS A 67 12.75 -5.23 21.82
CA LYS A 67 12.51 -6.67 21.65
C LYS A 67 11.39 -6.99 20.67
N GLU A 68 10.28 -6.25 20.74
CA GLU A 68 9.04 -6.54 20.03
C GLU A 68 8.71 -5.46 18.97
N GLY A 69 9.57 -4.46 18.82
CA GLY A 69 9.43 -3.41 17.84
C GLY A 69 9.77 -3.88 16.43
N ASP A 70 9.38 -3.06 15.46
CA ASP A 70 9.62 -3.28 14.03
C ASP A 70 10.23 -2.06 13.34
N CYS A 71 10.90 -1.22 14.13
CA CYS A 71 11.51 0.03 13.65
C CYS A 71 10.53 0.96 12.92
N GLY A 72 9.26 0.96 13.33
CA GLY A 72 8.23 1.84 12.78
C GLY A 72 7.48 1.30 11.56
N VAL A 73 7.75 0.09 11.09
CA VAL A 73 7.05 -0.54 9.94
C VAL A 73 5.54 -0.56 10.17
N ARG A 74 5.07 -0.84 11.38
CA ARG A 74 3.64 -0.80 11.73
C ARG A 74 3.02 0.60 11.65
N LEU A 75 3.79 1.65 11.93
CA LEU A 75 3.32 3.03 11.77
C LEU A 75 3.08 3.36 10.31
N ASP A 76 4.02 3.00 9.43
CA ASP A 76 3.87 3.20 7.99
C ASP A 76 2.69 2.40 7.44
N GLN A 77 2.45 1.19 7.94
CA GLN A 77 1.28 0.41 7.53
C GLN A 77 -0.04 1.04 7.98
N CYS A 78 -0.11 1.58 9.20
CA CYS A 78 -1.28 2.33 9.66
C CYS A 78 -1.54 3.59 8.81
N LYS A 79 -0.48 4.32 8.41
CA LYS A 79 -0.60 5.46 7.47
C LYS A 79 -1.18 5.03 6.13
N ILE A 80 -0.69 3.90 5.59
CA ILE A 80 -1.18 3.33 4.33
C ILE A 80 -2.68 3.03 4.45
N TRP A 81 -3.11 2.33 5.48
CA TRP A 81 -4.53 1.99 5.66
C TRP A 81 -5.38 3.24 5.80
N SER A 82 -4.96 4.22 6.63
CA SER A 82 -5.66 5.50 6.77
C SER A 82 -5.80 6.26 5.45
N ALA A 83 -4.76 6.24 4.62
CA ALA A 83 -4.81 6.89 3.31
C ALA A 83 -5.76 6.17 2.34
N LEU A 84 -5.69 4.84 2.28
CA LEU A 84 -6.45 4.05 1.32
C LEU A 84 -7.97 4.11 1.55
N ILE A 85 -8.43 4.15 2.81
CA ILE A 85 -9.86 4.29 3.12
C ILE A 85 -10.42 5.69 2.79
N GLN A 86 -9.56 6.68 2.56
CA GLN A 86 -9.97 8.06 2.21
C GLN A 86 -10.15 8.26 0.69
N MET A 87 -9.96 7.24 -0.11
CA MET A 87 -10.13 7.35 -1.57
C MET A 87 -11.12 6.31 -2.09
N ARG A 88 -11.75 6.63 -3.23
CA ARG A 88 -12.67 5.73 -3.93
C ARG A 88 -12.04 4.37 -4.24
N TYR A 89 -10.76 4.35 -4.61
CA TYR A 89 -10.05 3.15 -5.04
C TYR A 89 -9.29 2.47 -3.88
N SER A 90 -9.95 2.24 -2.74
CA SER A 90 -9.37 1.61 -1.55
C SER A 90 -8.77 0.21 -1.81
N TRP A 91 -9.18 -0.47 -2.89
CA TRP A 91 -8.71 -1.77 -3.33
C TRP A 91 -7.30 -1.76 -3.97
N ILE A 92 -6.71 -0.59 -4.27
CA ILE A 92 -5.50 -0.47 -5.09
C ILE A 92 -4.28 -1.20 -4.48
N ASP A 93 -4.13 -1.15 -3.16
CA ASP A 93 -3.03 -1.82 -2.47
C ASP A 93 -3.11 -3.34 -2.62
N ASP A 94 -4.27 -3.89 -2.31
CA ASP A 94 -4.52 -5.33 -2.43
C ASP A 94 -4.36 -5.81 -3.87
N PHE A 95 -4.82 -5.03 -4.83
CA PHE A 95 -4.70 -5.34 -6.25
C PHE A 95 -3.24 -5.36 -6.71
N LEU A 96 -2.45 -4.36 -6.35
CA LEU A 96 -1.06 -4.25 -6.77
C LEU A 96 -0.15 -5.25 -6.05
N MET A 97 -0.38 -5.49 -4.75
CA MET A 97 0.44 -6.40 -3.97
C MET A 97 0.22 -7.89 -4.29
N LYS A 98 -0.88 -8.23 -4.98
CA LYS A 98 -1.12 -9.59 -5.52
C LYS A 98 -0.31 -9.90 -6.78
N LYS A 99 0.24 -8.89 -7.46
CA LYS A 99 1.03 -9.11 -8.67
C LYS A 99 2.41 -9.67 -8.36
N ASN A 100 2.88 -10.56 -9.21
CA ASN A 100 4.18 -11.22 -9.02
C ASN A 100 5.34 -10.23 -9.04
N GLY A 101 6.23 -10.34 -8.03
CA GLY A 101 7.42 -9.52 -7.91
C GLY A 101 7.19 -8.06 -7.54
N VAL A 102 5.95 -7.69 -7.18
CA VAL A 102 5.66 -6.34 -6.70
C VAL A 102 6.09 -6.18 -5.24
N THR A 103 6.70 -5.06 -4.96
CA THR A 103 7.13 -4.64 -3.62
C THR A 103 6.81 -3.17 -3.39
N LYS A 104 6.60 -2.77 -2.13
CA LYS A 104 6.60 -1.36 -1.76
C LYS A 104 8.03 -0.87 -1.59
N LEU A 105 8.34 0.29 -2.13
CA LEU A 105 9.61 0.97 -1.86
C LEU A 105 9.58 1.66 -0.50
N PRO A 106 10.74 1.88 0.14
CA PRO A 106 10.82 2.66 1.37
C PRO A 106 10.11 4.01 1.24
N PRO A 107 9.49 4.54 2.30
CA PRO A 107 8.80 5.83 2.26
C PRO A 107 9.71 6.94 1.76
N GLN A 108 9.23 7.72 0.79
CA GLN A 108 9.89 8.90 0.26
C GLN A 108 8.82 9.87 -0.26
N TRP A 109 8.96 11.17 0.00
CA TRP A 109 7.99 12.23 -0.37
C TRP A 109 6.57 11.99 0.17
N ASN A 110 6.42 11.20 1.22
CA ASN A 110 5.14 10.77 1.79
C ASN A 110 4.25 10.01 0.77
N TRP A 111 4.85 9.20 -0.11
CA TRP A 111 4.14 8.43 -1.13
C TRP A 111 4.16 6.92 -0.82
N ILE A 112 3.05 6.24 -1.11
CA ILE A 112 3.00 4.78 -1.16
C ILE A 112 3.44 4.38 -2.57
N ARG A 113 4.66 3.81 -2.71
CA ARG A 113 5.28 3.54 -4.00
C ARG A 113 5.35 2.05 -4.29
N TYR A 114 4.79 1.64 -5.43
CA TYR A 114 4.79 0.26 -5.90
C TYR A 114 5.83 0.07 -7.00
N ALA A 115 6.64 -0.98 -6.86
CA ALA A 115 7.75 -1.27 -7.75
C ALA A 115 7.77 -2.74 -8.18
N VAL A 116 8.28 -2.99 -9.37
CA VAL A 116 8.62 -4.32 -9.87
C VAL A 116 10.10 -4.34 -10.24
N GLY A 117 10.85 -5.32 -9.73
CA GLY A 117 12.30 -5.36 -9.94
C GLY A 117 13.04 -4.10 -9.42
N GLY A 118 12.53 -3.44 -8.38
CA GLY A 118 13.06 -2.21 -7.80
C GLY A 118 12.75 -0.93 -8.59
N LYS A 119 12.04 -1.00 -9.72
CA LYS A 119 11.61 0.17 -10.50
C LYS A 119 10.15 0.48 -10.24
N MET A 120 9.87 1.73 -9.84
CA MET A 120 8.51 2.19 -9.60
C MET A 120 7.68 2.19 -10.88
N PHE A 121 6.45 1.69 -10.79
CA PHE A 121 5.47 1.73 -11.87
C PHE A 121 4.17 2.45 -11.47
N ALA A 122 3.85 2.47 -10.17
CA ALA A 122 2.70 3.19 -9.64
C ALA A 122 2.99 3.77 -8.26
N ALA A 123 2.26 4.80 -7.86
CA ALA A 123 2.27 5.32 -6.50
C ALA A 123 0.94 5.99 -6.14
N VAL A 124 0.60 5.99 -4.85
CA VAL A 124 -0.41 6.86 -4.26
C VAL A 124 0.33 8.01 -3.58
N CYS A 125 0.11 9.22 -4.07
CA CYS A 125 0.73 10.43 -3.57
C CYS A 125 -0.09 10.99 -2.42
N LEU A 126 0.53 11.18 -1.24
CA LEU A 126 -0.12 11.67 -0.04
C LEU A 126 0.33 13.10 0.27
N GLY A 127 -0.63 13.97 0.56
CA GLY A 127 -0.43 15.34 1.03
C GLY A 127 -0.48 15.45 2.55
N GLU A 128 -0.86 16.62 3.04
CA GLU A 128 -1.04 16.88 4.47
C GLU A 128 -2.10 15.97 5.08
N GLY A 129 -1.84 15.49 6.30
CA GLY A 129 -2.71 14.55 7.00
C GLY A 129 -2.84 13.18 6.30
N ASN A 130 -1.84 12.81 5.50
CA ASN A 130 -1.82 11.57 4.70
C ASN A 130 -3.01 11.42 3.73
N ARG A 131 -3.61 12.53 3.30
CA ARG A 131 -4.73 12.50 2.34
C ARG A 131 -4.21 12.20 0.94
N PRO A 132 -4.74 11.17 0.26
CA PRO A 132 -4.42 10.92 -1.13
C PRO A 132 -4.84 12.10 -2.01
N TYR A 133 -3.94 12.54 -2.89
CA TYR A 133 -4.27 13.61 -3.84
C TYR A 133 -4.01 13.22 -5.29
N TYR A 134 -3.16 12.20 -5.55
CA TYR A 134 -3.03 11.58 -6.87
C TYR A 134 -2.69 10.09 -6.74
N ILE A 135 -3.22 9.29 -7.68
CA ILE A 135 -2.68 8.00 -8.07
C ILE A 135 -1.83 8.26 -9.31
N THR A 136 -0.54 7.96 -9.27
CA THR A 136 0.33 8.16 -10.43
C THR A 136 0.80 6.82 -10.99
N LEU A 137 0.82 6.70 -12.31
CA LEU A 137 1.21 5.47 -13.01
C LEU A 137 1.86 5.78 -14.36
N LYS A 138 2.61 4.82 -14.89
CA LYS A 138 3.38 4.98 -16.12
C LYS A 138 2.67 4.31 -17.30
N LEU A 139 2.50 5.04 -18.41
CA LEU A 139 1.89 4.53 -19.64
C LEU A 139 2.78 4.84 -20.84
N GLU A 140 2.51 4.20 -21.98
CA GLU A 140 3.04 4.62 -23.26
C GLU A 140 2.55 6.03 -23.60
N PRO A 141 3.37 6.89 -24.22
CA PRO A 141 3.04 8.30 -24.42
C PRO A 141 1.75 8.54 -25.21
N SER A 142 1.51 7.73 -26.25
CA SER A 142 0.28 7.84 -27.08
C SER A 142 -0.97 7.51 -26.27
N GLU A 143 -0.95 6.47 -25.47
CA GLU A 143 -2.07 6.07 -24.62
C GLU A 143 -2.32 7.13 -23.53
N GLY A 144 -1.25 7.58 -22.85
CA GLY A 144 -1.38 8.63 -21.86
C GLY A 144 -1.96 9.92 -22.42
N SER A 145 -1.56 10.33 -23.64
CA SER A 145 -2.14 11.51 -24.30
C SER A 145 -3.63 11.32 -24.61
N PHE A 146 -3.99 10.18 -25.18
CA PHE A 146 -5.38 9.85 -25.49
C PHE A 146 -6.27 9.88 -24.23
N LEU A 147 -5.83 9.27 -23.14
CA LEU A 147 -6.61 9.21 -21.91
C LEU A 147 -6.80 10.61 -21.29
N ARG A 148 -5.80 11.47 -21.33
CA ARG A 148 -5.90 12.85 -20.84
C ARG A 148 -6.87 13.72 -21.65
N GLU A 149 -7.13 13.36 -22.90
CA GLU A 149 -8.15 14.02 -23.73
C GLU A 149 -9.57 13.52 -23.43
N GLN A 150 -9.70 12.28 -22.95
CA GLN A 150 -10.99 11.64 -22.67
C GLN A 150 -11.48 11.84 -21.23
N TYR A 151 -10.58 11.99 -20.28
CA TYR A 151 -10.87 12.02 -18.84
C TYR A 151 -10.25 13.23 -18.17
N GLU A 152 -11.08 14.13 -17.64
CA GLU A 152 -10.63 15.32 -16.89
C GLU A 152 -9.86 14.93 -15.61
N ASP A 153 -10.17 13.77 -15.01
CA ASP A 153 -9.51 13.22 -13.85
C ASP A 153 -8.09 12.67 -14.12
N ILE A 154 -7.67 12.61 -15.38
CA ILE A 154 -6.34 12.14 -15.79
C ILE A 154 -5.52 13.30 -16.34
N ILE A 155 -4.44 13.64 -15.64
CA ILE A 155 -3.55 14.74 -16.03
C ILE A 155 -2.12 14.24 -16.25
N PRO A 156 -1.22 15.01 -16.93
CA PRO A 156 0.20 14.68 -16.97
C PRO A 156 0.78 14.53 -15.57
N GLY A 157 1.71 13.59 -15.39
CA GLY A 157 2.34 13.34 -14.10
C GLY A 157 2.82 14.58 -13.39
N TYR A 158 2.25 14.91 -12.24
CA TYR A 158 2.43 16.20 -11.58
C TYR A 158 3.89 16.44 -11.16
N TYR A 159 4.53 15.44 -10.56
CA TYR A 159 5.94 15.51 -10.11
C TYR A 159 6.90 14.65 -10.95
N MET A 160 6.41 14.03 -12.03
CA MET A 160 7.12 13.03 -12.78
C MET A 160 7.31 13.49 -14.24
N ASN A 161 8.10 12.74 -15.02
CA ASN A 161 8.22 12.98 -16.47
C ASN A 161 6.83 12.89 -17.13
N LYS A 162 6.37 14.04 -17.64
CA LYS A 162 4.99 14.23 -18.15
C LYS A 162 4.67 13.45 -19.42
N GLN A 163 5.68 12.91 -20.09
CA GLN A 163 5.51 12.12 -21.30
C GLN A 163 4.98 10.71 -20.98
N TYR A 164 5.51 10.09 -19.94
CA TYR A 164 5.18 8.72 -19.57
C TYR A 164 4.26 8.61 -18.35
N TRP A 165 4.34 9.57 -17.43
CA TRP A 165 3.60 9.49 -16.18
C TRP A 165 2.30 10.27 -16.26
N ASN A 166 1.28 9.68 -15.66
CA ASN A 166 -0.06 10.23 -15.58
C ASN A 166 -0.50 10.22 -14.12
N SER A 167 -1.19 11.28 -13.71
CA SER A 167 -1.75 11.42 -12.37
C SER A 167 -3.26 11.40 -12.46
N ILE A 168 -3.89 10.57 -11.64
CA ILE A 168 -5.33 10.31 -11.62
C ILE A 168 -5.88 10.81 -10.30
N ASN A 169 -7.02 11.48 -10.34
CA ASN A 169 -7.74 11.91 -9.15
C ASN A 169 -8.19 10.69 -8.32
N PRO A 170 -7.77 10.52 -7.06
CA PRO A 170 -8.11 9.35 -6.25
C PRO A 170 -9.59 9.26 -5.86
N ASN A 171 -10.35 10.34 -6.05
CA ASN A 171 -11.78 10.42 -5.79
C ASN A 171 -12.59 10.78 -7.05
N GLY A 172 -11.96 10.67 -8.22
CA GLY A 172 -12.57 10.97 -9.52
C GLY A 172 -13.52 9.89 -10.03
N GLU A 173 -13.96 10.06 -11.27
CA GLU A 173 -14.97 9.22 -11.91
C GLU A 173 -14.41 8.15 -12.84
N VAL A 174 -13.08 7.98 -12.90
CA VAL A 174 -12.45 6.90 -13.66
C VAL A 174 -12.97 5.55 -13.15
N GLU A 175 -13.55 4.75 -14.05
CA GLU A 175 -14.11 3.45 -13.68
C GLU A 175 -13.05 2.50 -13.12
N ASP A 176 -13.43 1.68 -12.12
CA ASP A 176 -12.54 0.75 -11.42
C ASP A 176 -11.82 -0.19 -12.38
N ASP A 177 -12.53 -0.72 -13.37
CA ASP A 177 -11.95 -1.68 -14.33
C ASP A 177 -10.97 -1.00 -15.27
N LEU A 178 -11.24 0.25 -15.68
CA LEU A 178 -10.27 1.03 -16.43
C LEU A 178 -9.02 1.30 -15.61
N LEU A 179 -9.16 1.74 -14.36
CA LEU A 179 -7.99 2.00 -13.51
C LEU A 179 -7.17 0.73 -13.25
N LYS A 180 -7.81 -0.43 -13.06
CA LYS A 180 -7.12 -1.72 -12.96
C LYS A 180 -6.33 -2.05 -14.22
N ASP A 181 -6.92 -1.87 -15.40
CA ASP A 181 -6.25 -2.07 -16.69
C ASP A 181 -5.04 -1.14 -16.86
N LEU A 182 -5.17 0.14 -16.51
CA LEU A 182 -4.07 1.10 -16.56
C LEU A 182 -2.92 0.75 -15.58
N LEU A 183 -3.25 0.26 -14.39
CA LEU A 183 -2.26 -0.23 -13.43
C LEU A 183 -1.55 -1.50 -13.92
N ASP A 184 -2.27 -2.41 -14.59
CA ASP A 184 -1.71 -3.60 -15.24
C ASP A 184 -0.77 -3.22 -16.38
N LYS A 185 -1.18 -2.31 -17.24
CA LYS A 185 -0.33 -1.78 -18.32
C LYS A 185 0.93 -1.13 -17.78
N SER A 186 0.81 -0.33 -16.72
CA SER A 186 1.96 0.29 -16.06
C SER A 186 2.95 -0.74 -15.51
N TYR A 187 2.45 -1.78 -14.84
CA TYR A 187 3.24 -2.89 -14.35
C TYR A 187 3.98 -3.60 -15.50
N HIS A 188 3.27 -3.97 -16.57
CA HIS A 188 3.84 -4.67 -17.72
C HIS A 188 4.82 -3.81 -18.50
N LEU A 189 4.59 -2.50 -18.62
CA LEU A 189 5.50 -1.56 -19.25
C LEU A 189 6.86 -1.51 -18.54
N VAL A 190 6.85 -1.46 -17.21
CA VAL A 190 8.07 -1.43 -16.42
C VAL A 190 8.75 -2.81 -16.39
N LEU A 191 7.99 -3.90 -16.23
CA LEU A 191 8.51 -5.27 -16.27
C LEU A 191 9.14 -5.57 -17.63
N GLY A 192 8.48 -5.18 -18.74
CA GLY A 192 8.97 -5.35 -20.11
C GLY A 192 10.28 -4.64 -20.40
N GLY A 193 10.61 -3.59 -19.64
CA GLY A 193 11.89 -2.87 -19.72
C GLY A 193 13.09 -3.61 -19.11
N PHE A 194 12.92 -4.81 -18.57
CA PHE A 194 14.02 -5.69 -18.13
C PHE A 194 14.35 -6.74 -19.19
N SER A 195 15.58 -7.30 -19.12
CA SER A 195 15.93 -8.45 -19.95
C SER A 195 15.03 -9.66 -19.64
N LYS A 196 14.82 -10.54 -20.62
CA LYS A 196 13.97 -11.75 -20.45
C LYS A 196 14.40 -12.62 -19.27
N LYS A 197 15.71 -12.76 -19.04
CA LYS A 197 16.26 -13.45 -17.87
C LYS A 197 15.78 -12.78 -16.58
N LYS A 198 15.89 -11.44 -16.50
CA LYS A 198 15.50 -10.69 -15.30
C LYS A 198 13.98 -10.71 -15.06
N GLN A 199 13.17 -10.64 -16.13
CA GLN A 199 11.73 -10.81 -16.04
C GLN A 199 11.37 -12.15 -15.39
N LYS A 200 11.99 -13.25 -15.85
CA LYS A 200 11.77 -14.59 -15.30
C LYS A 200 12.14 -14.66 -13.81
N GLU A 201 13.32 -14.15 -13.43
CA GLU A 201 13.74 -14.09 -12.02
C GLU A 201 12.74 -13.32 -11.13
N ILE A 202 12.23 -12.18 -11.61
CA ILE A 202 11.25 -11.37 -10.88
C ILE A 202 9.93 -12.14 -10.68
N LEU A 203 9.43 -12.80 -11.72
CA LEU A 203 8.17 -13.54 -11.66
C LEU A 203 8.28 -14.78 -10.76
N GLU A 204 9.37 -15.53 -10.86
CA GLU A 204 9.61 -16.72 -10.03
C GLU A 204 9.83 -16.34 -8.55
N SER A 205 10.45 -15.19 -8.25
CA SER A 205 10.61 -14.72 -6.88
C SER A 205 9.29 -14.31 -6.23
N GLY A 206 8.27 -14.01 -7.03
CA GLY A 206 6.91 -13.71 -6.59
C GLY A 206 6.10 -14.94 -6.20
N ASP A 207 6.28 -16.05 -6.94
CA ASP A 207 5.57 -17.31 -6.68
C ASP A 207 5.96 -17.94 -5.35
N ALA A 208 7.20 -17.75 -4.90
CA ALA A 208 7.68 -18.18 -3.59
C ALA A 208 7.02 -17.42 -2.41
N LYS A 209 6.37 -16.28 -2.65
CA LYS A 209 5.63 -15.52 -1.63
C LYS A 209 4.14 -15.87 -1.58
N ASN A 210 3.60 -16.47 -2.64
CA ASN A 210 2.18 -16.83 -2.75
C ASN A 210 1.92 -18.33 -2.52
N GLY A 211 2.95 -19.12 -2.26
CA GLY A 211 2.92 -20.58 -2.15
C GLY A 211 3.33 -21.11 -0.78
N ILE A 212 2.81 -20.51 0.31
CA ILE A 212 2.81 -21.14 1.65
C ILE A 212 1.57 -20.64 2.39
#